data_1418aef1f9939864aaf58868d0972e7f
#
_entry.id   1418aef1f9939864aaf58868d0972e7f
#
_cell.length_a   1.000
_cell.length_b   1.000
_cell.length_c   1.000
_cell.angle_alpha   90.00
_cell.angle_beta   90.00
_cell.angle_gamma   90.00
#
_symmetry.space_group_name_H-M   'P 1'
#
loop_
_entity.id
_entity.type
_entity.pdbx_description
1 polymer ?
#
loop_
_entity_poly.entity_id
_entity_poly.type
_entity_poly.pdbx_seq_one_letter_code
_entity_poly.pdbx_strand_id
1 'polypeptide(L)'
;DADDTPGAMLAVMQLRGKQATSSGDVALAVESGTEWLINLQNRDGGFPTFCRGWGTLPFDRSSPDITAHCLRAIHELTIVYDEMSQRRARGFQSINSGLKFLKKKQRPNGSWVPLWFGNQFAENDENPVYGTSRVLMAYRDLGMLDAPEAQKAAAWLASVQHTDPAPDSSPGSHYGGWGGNAEIEPSVEETALAVEVLLEFDSYRKNAFDGISWLIDKVVDGSVSVPTPIGFYFARLWYFEGLYPLIFTVSALRRAVEISESNPA
;
A
#
# COMPACT_ATOMS: atom_id res chain seq x y z
N ASP A 1 16.52 -0.77 -5.69
CA ASP A 1 16.03 -1.33 -4.42
C ASP A 1 14.60 -1.86 -4.57
N ALA A 2 14.06 -2.51 -3.54
CA ALA A 2 12.75 -3.14 -3.57
C ALA A 2 11.60 -2.18 -3.17
N ASP A 3 11.89 -0.92 -2.96
CA ASP A 3 10.91 0.15 -2.84
C ASP A 3 10.62 0.76 -4.22
N ASP A 4 11.67 1.17 -4.94
CA ASP A 4 11.52 1.85 -6.24
C ASP A 4 11.28 0.87 -7.40
N THR A 5 11.98 -0.27 -7.43
CA THR A 5 11.90 -1.21 -8.57
C THR A 5 10.47 -1.70 -8.85
N PRO A 6 9.67 -2.14 -7.85
CA PRO A 6 8.29 -2.53 -8.09
C PRO A 6 7.42 -1.38 -8.62
N GLY A 7 7.62 -0.17 -8.08
CA GLY A 7 6.91 1.02 -8.53
C GLY A 7 7.19 1.35 -9.99
N ALA A 8 8.46 1.34 -10.38
CA ALA A 8 8.87 1.57 -11.77
C ALA A 8 8.30 0.50 -12.71
N MET A 9 8.32 -0.77 -12.32
CA MET A 9 7.73 -1.88 -13.10
C MET A 9 6.23 -1.69 -13.29
N LEU A 10 5.49 -1.44 -12.22
CA LEU A 10 4.04 -1.20 -12.26
C LEU A 10 3.69 0.01 -13.14
N ALA A 11 4.43 1.11 -13.02
CA ALA A 11 4.24 2.29 -13.85
C ALA A 11 4.47 2.00 -15.34
N VAL A 12 5.54 1.31 -15.68
CA VAL A 12 5.85 0.93 -17.06
C VAL A 12 4.78 0.00 -17.63
N MET A 13 4.32 -0.99 -16.87
CA MET A 13 3.27 -1.91 -17.30
C MET A 13 1.93 -1.19 -17.49
N GLN A 14 1.58 -0.26 -16.61
CA GLN A 14 0.36 0.53 -16.74
C GLN A 14 0.39 1.47 -17.95
N LEU A 15 1.51 2.16 -18.19
CA LEU A 15 1.67 3.09 -19.31
C LEU A 15 1.75 2.41 -20.68
N ARG A 16 2.35 1.23 -20.74
CA ARG A 16 2.57 0.49 -22.00
C ARG A 16 1.54 -0.61 -22.24
N GLY A 17 0.78 -1.00 -21.23
CA GLY A 17 -0.16 -2.12 -21.32
C GLY A 17 0.52 -3.41 -21.82
N LYS A 18 -0.15 -4.15 -22.70
CA LYS A 18 0.39 -5.40 -23.28
C LYS A 18 1.71 -5.24 -24.05
N GLN A 19 2.05 -4.01 -24.48
CA GLN A 19 3.31 -3.75 -25.18
C GLN A 19 4.52 -3.76 -24.24
N ALA A 20 4.31 -3.62 -22.90
CA ALA A 20 5.39 -3.68 -21.93
C ALA A 20 6.10 -5.04 -21.89
N THR A 21 5.42 -6.10 -22.34
CA THR A 21 5.93 -7.49 -22.30
C THR A 21 6.13 -8.12 -23.66
N SER A 22 5.82 -7.42 -24.76
CA SER A 22 5.79 -8.04 -26.10
C SER A 22 7.15 -8.10 -26.77
N SER A 23 8.02 -7.13 -26.64
CA SER A 23 9.40 -7.17 -27.18
C SER A 23 10.16 -5.88 -26.84
N GLY A 24 11.50 -5.92 -27.03
CA GLY A 24 12.39 -4.76 -26.92
C GLY A 24 12.90 -4.46 -25.52
N ASP A 25 13.55 -3.33 -25.37
CA ASP A 25 14.29 -2.94 -24.15
C ASP A 25 13.38 -2.84 -22.91
N VAL A 26 12.13 -2.42 -23.09
CA VAL A 26 11.16 -2.29 -22.01
C VAL A 26 10.79 -3.66 -21.43
N ALA A 27 10.51 -4.64 -22.30
CA ALA A 27 10.21 -6.01 -21.87
C ALA A 27 11.40 -6.61 -21.10
N LEU A 28 12.62 -6.43 -21.63
CA LEU A 28 13.85 -6.88 -20.98
C LEU A 28 14.06 -6.20 -19.61
N ALA A 29 13.77 -4.91 -19.51
CA ALA A 29 13.89 -4.18 -18.24
C ALA A 29 12.92 -4.70 -17.18
N VAL A 30 11.65 -4.91 -17.55
CA VAL A 30 10.62 -5.43 -16.62
C VAL A 30 10.92 -6.88 -16.23
N GLU A 31 11.34 -7.72 -17.18
CA GLU A 31 11.77 -9.10 -16.89
C GLU A 31 12.98 -9.14 -15.96
N SER A 32 13.98 -8.30 -16.22
CA SER A 32 15.20 -8.22 -15.39
C SER A 32 14.87 -7.72 -13.97
N GLY A 33 13.98 -6.74 -13.86
CA GLY A 33 13.47 -6.26 -12.57
C GLY A 33 12.76 -7.36 -11.78
N THR A 34 11.92 -8.16 -12.44
CA THR A 34 11.22 -9.28 -11.80
C THR A 34 12.19 -10.36 -11.33
N GLU A 35 13.15 -10.75 -12.17
CA GLU A 35 14.17 -11.72 -11.77
C GLU A 35 15.01 -11.22 -10.61
N TRP A 36 15.36 -9.94 -10.61
CA TRP A 36 16.08 -9.32 -9.52
C TRP A 36 15.27 -9.36 -8.22
N LEU A 37 13.98 -8.99 -8.25
CA LEU A 37 13.10 -9.05 -7.09
C LEU A 37 12.99 -10.49 -6.56
N ILE A 38 12.69 -11.47 -7.42
CA ILE A 38 12.58 -12.88 -6.99
C ILE A 38 13.87 -13.36 -6.33
N ASN A 39 15.03 -12.97 -6.86
CA ASN A 39 16.31 -13.33 -6.29
C ASN A 39 16.64 -12.56 -5.00
N LEU A 40 16.02 -11.41 -4.77
CA LEU A 40 16.17 -10.61 -3.55
C LEU A 40 15.37 -11.20 -2.36
N GLN A 41 14.31 -11.96 -2.61
CA GLN A 41 13.41 -12.48 -1.59
C GLN A 41 14.17 -13.22 -0.49
N ASN A 42 13.91 -12.88 0.76
CA ASN A 42 14.51 -13.52 1.93
C ASN A 42 13.95 -14.94 2.15
N ARG A 43 14.66 -15.73 2.97
CA ARG A 43 14.26 -17.11 3.31
C ARG A 43 12.94 -17.20 4.08
N ASP A 44 12.53 -16.12 4.76
CA ASP A 44 11.25 -16.05 5.47
C ASP A 44 10.06 -15.75 4.53
N GLY A 45 10.34 -15.52 3.26
CA GLY A 45 9.36 -15.22 2.21
C GLY A 45 9.07 -13.74 2.02
N GLY A 46 9.53 -12.86 2.90
CA GLY A 46 9.41 -11.42 2.75
C GLY A 46 10.51 -10.80 1.89
N PHE A 47 10.38 -9.52 1.63
CA PHE A 47 11.35 -8.75 0.84
C PHE A 47 12.03 -7.69 1.71
N PRO A 48 13.37 -7.60 1.64
CA PRO A 48 14.14 -6.52 2.22
C PRO A 48 14.17 -5.33 1.26
N THR A 49 14.67 -4.18 1.72
CA THR A 49 14.73 -2.98 0.88
C THR A 49 15.87 -3.05 -0.15
N PHE A 50 17.10 -3.34 0.29
CA PHE A 50 18.28 -3.22 -0.58
C PHE A 50 18.97 -4.54 -0.89
N CYS A 51 19.09 -5.44 0.09
CA CYS A 51 19.88 -6.64 -0.08
C CYS A 51 19.38 -7.80 0.78
N ARG A 52 19.63 -9.01 0.31
CA ARG A 52 19.53 -10.20 1.16
C ARG A 52 20.66 -10.17 2.15
N GLY A 53 20.33 -10.30 3.41
CA GLY A 53 21.34 -10.17 4.41
C GLY A 53 21.14 -11.08 5.62
N TRP A 54 21.66 -10.63 6.71
CA TRP A 54 21.73 -11.38 7.97
C TRP A 54 20.50 -11.18 8.84
N GLY A 55 19.55 -10.31 8.43
CA GLY A 55 18.35 -9.99 9.20
C GLY A 55 18.62 -9.12 10.44
N THR A 56 19.78 -8.52 10.53
CA THR A 56 20.21 -7.70 11.68
C THR A 56 20.08 -6.21 11.41
N LEU A 57 20.30 -5.80 10.17
CA LEU A 57 20.19 -4.39 9.77
C LEU A 57 18.78 -4.12 9.22
N PRO A 58 18.28 -2.86 9.34
CA PRO A 58 16.94 -2.52 8.84
C PRO A 58 16.75 -2.83 7.35
N PHE A 59 17.74 -2.54 6.51
CA PHE A 59 17.67 -2.70 5.05
C PHE A 59 17.81 -4.14 4.54
N ASP A 60 18.14 -5.10 5.38
CA ASP A 60 18.18 -6.53 5.03
C ASP A 60 17.01 -7.33 5.64
N ARG A 61 16.20 -6.70 6.49
CA ARG A 61 15.00 -7.30 7.07
C ARG A 61 13.83 -7.26 6.11
N SER A 62 13.02 -8.30 6.15
CA SER A 62 11.74 -8.33 5.44
C SER A 62 10.74 -7.38 6.08
N SER A 63 10.08 -6.58 5.25
CA SER A 63 9.03 -5.64 5.65
C SER A 63 7.69 -5.99 5.01
N PRO A 64 6.55 -5.87 5.71
CA PRO A 64 5.23 -6.17 5.14
C PRO A 64 4.87 -5.27 3.95
N ASP A 65 5.10 -3.97 4.03
CA ASP A 65 4.79 -2.99 2.98
C ASP A 65 5.65 -3.20 1.73
N ILE A 66 6.98 -3.39 1.89
CA ILE A 66 7.89 -3.70 0.79
C ILE A 66 7.53 -5.07 0.17
N THR A 67 7.24 -6.07 1.00
CA THR A 67 6.79 -7.38 0.51
C THR A 67 5.52 -7.22 -0.33
N ALA A 68 4.51 -6.52 0.16
CA ALA A 68 3.28 -6.27 -0.56
C ALA A 68 3.53 -5.58 -1.91
N HIS A 69 4.39 -4.57 -1.92
CA HIS A 69 4.75 -3.84 -3.15
C HIS A 69 5.43 -4.74 -4.18
N CYS A 70 6.40 -5.56 -3.75
CA CYS A 70 7.06 -6.54 -4.61
C CYS A 70 6.07 -7.58 -5.18
N LEU A 71 5.14 -8.09 -4.33
CA LEU A 71 4.16 -9.08 -4.79
C LEU A 71 3.26 -8.54 -5.89
N ARG A 72 2.83 -7.28 -5.81
CA ARG A 72 2.03 -6.61 -6.85
C ARG A 72 2.78 -6.62 -8.19
N ALA A 73 4.03 -6.16 -8.21
CA ALA A 73 4.82 -6.09 -9.43
C ALA A 73 5.14 -7.48 -10.01
N ILE A 74 5.50 -8.45 -9.15
CA ILE A 74 5.75 -9.84 -9.58
C ILE A 74 4.47 -10.47 -10.15
N HIS A 75 3.30 -10.20 -9.55
CA HIS A 75 2.02 -10.73 -10.01
C HIS A 75 1.69 -10.24 -11.42
N GLU A 76 1.75 -8.94 -11.65
CA GLU A 76 1.43 -8.32 -12.94
C GLU A 76 2.23 -8.94 -14.10
N LEU A 77 3.51 -9.25 -13.89
CA LEU A 77 4.30 -9.92 -14.92
C LEU A 77 4.06 -11.42 -14.97
N THR A 78 3.85 -12.06 -13.81
CA THR A 78 3.67 -13.52 -13.74
C THR A 78 2.41 -13.98 -14.49
N ILE A 79 1.34 -13.20 -14.48
CA ILE A 79 0.08 -13.56 -15.16
C ILE A 79 0.17 -13.47 -16.68
N VAL A 80 1.14 -12.74 -17.23
CA VAL A 80 1.33 -12.61 -18.70
C VAL A 80 2.29 -13.66 -19.27
N TYR A 81 3.02 -14.40 -18.42
CA TYR A 81 3.86 -15.49 -18.89
C TYR A 81 3.04 -16.70 -19.34
N ASP A 82 3.60 -17.46 -20.28
CA ASP A 82 3.08 -18.76 -20.67
C ASP A 82 2.93 -19.69 -19.47
N GLU A 83 1.80 -20.41 -19.40
CA GLU A 83 1.46 -21.29 -18.26
C GLU A 83 2.50 -22.36 -17.96
N MET A 84 3.19 -22.84 -18.98
CA MET A 84 4.23 -23.86 -18.88
C MET A 84 5.61 -23.28 -18.60
N SER A 85 5.77 -21.97 -18.54
CA SER A 85 7.09 -21.34 -18.35
C SER A 85 7.61 -21.50 -16.92
N GLN A 86 8.90 -21.76 -16.79
CA GLN A 86 9.58 -21.77 -15.49
C GLN A 86 9.50 -20.40 -14.79
N ARG A 87 9.47 -19.31 -15.55
CA ARG A 87 9.33 -17.95 -15.03
C ARG A 87 8.02 -17.77 -14.29
N ARG A 88 6.91 -18.22 -14.88
CA ARG A 88 5.59 -18.19 -14.26
C ARG A 88 5.58 -19.01 -12.96
N ALA A 89 6.13 -20.22 -12.98
CA ALA A 89 6.23 -21.07 -11.80
C ALA A 89 7.03 -20.42 -10.66
N ARG A 90 8.17 -19.77 -10.97
CA ARG A 90 8.98 -19.05 -9.98
C ARG A 90 8.25 -17.81 -9.45
N GLY A 91 7.55 -17.06 -10.29
CA GLY A 91 6.72 -15.94 -9.88
C GLY A 91 5.67 -16.37 -8.85
N PHE A 92 4.89 -17.40 -9.15
CA PHE A 92 3.88 -17.92 -8.21
C PHE A 92 4.49 -18.48 -6.93
N GLN A 93 5.64 -19.13 -7.00
CA GLN A 93 6.35 -19.59 -5.80
C GLN A 93 6.76 -18.42 -4.91
N SER A 94 7.28 -17.35 -5.49
CA SER A 94 7.65 -16.12 -4.78
C SER A 94 6.43 -15.47 -4.13
N ILE A 95 5.32 -15.33 -4.88
CA ILE A 95 4.05 -14.79 -4.38
C ILE A 95 3.53 -15.60 -3.19
N ASN A 96 3.46 -16.93 -3.33
CA ASN A 96 3.01 -17.80 -2.24
C ASN A 96 3.87 -17.69 -0.97
N SER A 97 5.19 -17.55 -1.14
CA SER A 97 6.11 -17.35 -0.01
C SER A 97 5.88 -16.00 0.67
N GLY A 98 5.69 -14.94 -0.11
CA GLY A 98 5.38 -13.62 0.39
C GLY A 98 4.04 -13.54 1.13
N LEU A 99 3.00 -14.20 0.61
CA LEU A 99 1.70 -14.28 1.29
C LEU A 99 1.80 -15.01 2.63
N LYS A 100 2.59 -16.09 2.71
CA LYS A 100 2.86 -16.78 4.00
C LYS A 100 3.58 -15.86 4.99
N PHE A 101 4.52 -15.06 4.51
CA PHE A 101 5.21 -14.05 5.32
C PHE A 101 4.22 -13.01 5.83
N LEU A 102 3.39 -12.42 4.96
CA LEU A 102 2.39 -11.41 5.33
C LEU A 102 1.42 -11.96 6.38
N LYS A 103 0.89 -13.17 6.16
CA LYS A 103 0.02 -13.85 7.14
C LYS A 103 0.70 -13.98 8.51
N LYS A 104 1.96 -14.41 8.55
CA LYS A 104 2.73 -14.57 9.78
C LYS A 104 3.01 -13.25 10.49
N LYS A 105 3.11 -12.14 9.73
CA LYS A 105 3.42 -10.81 10.25
C LYS A 105 2.19 -9.98 10.62
N GLN A 106 1.00 -10.45 10.29
CA GLN A 106 -0.24 -9.79 10.71
C GLN A 106 -0.37 -9.80 12.23
N ARG A 107 -0.64 -8.64 12.79
CA ARG A 107 -0.88 -8.48 14.23
C ARG A 107 -2.22 -9.11 14.65
N PRO A 108 -2.39 -9.44 15.93
CA PRO A 108 -3.66 -9.99 16.44
C PRO A 108 -4.87 -9.10 16.18
N ASN A 109 -4.70 -7.78 16.08
CA ASN A 109 -5.78 -6.85 15.74
C ASN A 109 -6.09 -6.79 14.22
N GLY A 110 -5.27 -7.36 13.36
CA GLY A 110 -5.44 -7.36 11.90
C GLY A 110 -4.50 -6.43 11.15
N SER A 111 -3.76 -5.57 11.84
CA SER A 111 -2.87 -4.61 11.19
C SER A 111 -1.51 -5.18 10.81
N TRP A 112 -0.81 -4.46 9.93
CA TRP A 112 0.61 -4.61 9.65
C TRP A 112 1.34 -3.29 9.90
N VAL A 113 2.58 -3.40 10.34
CA VAL A 113 3.45 -2.24 10.57
C VAL A 113 4.58 -2.27 9.55
N PRO A 114 4.82 -1.18 8.83
CA PRO A 114 5.95 -1.06 7.93
C PRO A 114 7.27 -1.01 8.70
N LEU A 115 8.38 -1.24 8.03
CA LEU A 115 9.70 -1.12 8.64
C LEU A 115 10.25 0.31 8.53
N TRP A 116 9.91 1.00 7.42
CA TRP A 116 10.53 2.28 7.08
C TRP A 116 9.62 3.48 7.37
N PHE A 117 8.36 3.39 7.02
CA PHE A 117 7.43 4.52 7.10
C PHE A 117 6.74 4.55 8.46
N GLY A 118 7.22 5.44 9.32
CA GLY A 118 6.65 5.68 10.64
C GLY A 118 5.73 6.89 10.68
N ASN A 119 5.20 7.15 11.87
CA ASN A 119 4.52 8.39 12.22
C ASN A 119 5.11 8.93 13.49
N GLN A 120 5.74 10.12 13.45
CA GLN A 120 6.49 10.67 14.58
C GLN A 120 5.61 11.06 15.78
N PHE A 121 4.29 11.12 15.57
CA PHE A 121 3.32 11.47 16.63
C PHE A 121 2.73 10.21 17.30
N ALA A 122 2.98 9.02 16.71
CA ALA A 122 2.48 7.76 17.24
C ALA A 122 3.40 7.17 18.30
N GLU A 123 2.82 6.41 19.24
CA GLU A 123 3.61 5.60 20.15
C GLU A 123 4.52 4.65 19.38
N ASN A 124 5.78 4.56 19.79
CA ASN A 124 6.84 3.80 19.12
C ASN A 124 7.13 4.22 17.66
N ASP A 125 6.71 5.40 17.27
CA ASP A 125 6.89 5.94 15.91
C ASP A 125 6.26 5.04 14.80
N GLU A 126 5.33 4.15 15.14
CA GLU A 126 4.72 3.19 14.20
C GLU A 126 3.64 3.83 13.33
N ASN A 127 3.47 3.31 12.10
CA ASN A 127 2.39 3.71 11.20
C ASN A 127 1.62 2.48 10.65
N PRO A 128 0.79 1.84 11.49
CA PRO A 128 0.04 0.67 11.05
C PRO A 128 -1.03 0.98 10.00
N VAL A 129 -1.56 2.22 9.89
CA VAL A 129 -2.49 2.58 8.81
C VAL A 129 -1.78 2.52 7.46
N TYR A 130 -0.58 3.10 7.34
CA TYR A 130 0.24 2.99 6.13
C TYR A 130 0.52 1.51 5.78
N GLY A 131 1.08 0.76 6.71
CA GLY A 131 1.47 -0.63 6.46
C GLY A 131 0.30 -1.52 6.08
N THR A 132 -0.85 -1.37 6.74
CA THR A 132 -2.05 -2.17 6.46
C THR A 132 -2.65 -1.83 5.10
N SER A 133 -2.74 -0.56 4.76
CA SER A 133 -3.24 -0.12 3.46
C SER A 133 -2.37 -0.64 2.31
N ARG A 134 -1.03 -0.57 2.45
CA ARG A 134 -0.10 -1.11 1.43
C ARG A 134 -0.24 -2.63 1.26
N VAL A 135 -0.47 -3.37 2.34
CA VAL A 135 -0.70 -4.82 2.25
C VAL A 135 -2.06 -5.13 1.63
N LEU A 136 -3.12 -4.40 1.98
CA LEU A 136 -4.44 -4.57 1.37
C LEU A 136 -4.43 -4.29 -0.14
N MET A 137 -3.64 -3.31 -0.61
CA MET A 137 -3.44 -3.10 -2.06
C MET A 137 -2.90 -4.35 -2.75
N ALA A 138 -1.98 -5.09 -2.10
CA ALA A 138 -1.47 -6.34 -2.67
C ALA A 138 -2.56 -7.43 -2.69
N TYR A 139 -3.34 -7.58 -1.63
CA TYR A 139 -4.47 -8.52 -1.63
C TYR A 139 -5.50 -8.19 -2.69
N ARG A 140 -5.78 -6.89 -2.94
CA ARG A 140 -6.64 -6.44 -4.03
C ARG A 140 -6.08 -6.86 -5.39
N ASP A 141 -4.85 -6.49 -5.68
CA ASP A 141 -4.24 -6.71 -7.00
C ASP A 141 -4.03 -8.22 -7.29
N LEU A 142 -3.89 -9.04 -6.24
CA LEU A 142 -3.87 -10.50 -6.36
C LEU A 142 -5.27 -11.17 -6.41
N GLY A 143 -6.35 -10.40 -6.34
CA GLY A 143 -7.72 -10.94 -6.32
C GLY A 143 -8.06 -11.73 -5.06
N MET A 144 -7.49 -11.37 -3.91
CA MET A 144 -7.59 -12.14 -2.66
C MET A 144 -8.25 -11.34 -1.51
N LEU A 145 -9.16 -10.42 -1.81
CA LEU A 145 -9.82 -9.62 -0.78
C LEU A 145 -10.72 -10.46 0.15
N ASP A 146 -11.19 -11.62 -0.30
CA ASP A 146 -11.97 -12.55 0.52
C ASP A 146 -11.13 -13.34 1.53
N ALA A 147 -9.80 -13.25 1.46
CA ALA A 147 -8.92 -13.93 2.42
C ALA A 147 -9.17 -13.42 3.85
N PRO A 148 -9.17 -14.32 4.87
CA PRO A 148 -9.40 -13.93 6.26
C PRO A 148 -8.48 -12.82 6.76
N GLU A 149 -7.23 -12.78 6.27
CA GLU A 149 -6.26 -11.77 6.60
C GLU A 149 -6.67 -10.39 6.06
N ALA A 150 -7.17 -10.33 4.82
CA ALA A 150 -7.64 -9.09 4.20
C ALA A 150 -8.92 -8.57 4.87
N GLN A 151 -9.89 -9.45 5.14
CA GLN A 151 -11.13 -9.10 5.84
C GLN A 151 -10.86 -8.55 7.25
N LYS A 152 -9.96 -9.19 7.98
CA LYS A 152 -9.57 -8.75 9.32
C LYS A 152 -8.84 -7.39 9.29
N ALA A 153 -8.01 -7.17 8.29
CA ALA A 153 -7.30 -5.91 8.10
C ALA A 153 -8.23 -4.75 7.73
N ALA A 154 -9.19 -5.00 6.83
CA ALA A 154 -10.19 -4.01 6.46
C ALA A 154 -11.08 -3.62 7.66
N ALA A 155 -11.49 -4.60 8.48
CA ALA A 155 -12.22 -4.35 9.71
C ALA A 155 -11.42 -3.48 10.69
N TRP A 156 -10.13 -3.79 10.88
CA TRP A 156 -9.26 -2.99 11.73
C TRP A 156 -9.09 -1.58 11.17
N LEU A 157 -8.81 -1.44 9.87
CA LEU A 157 -8.61 -0.14 9.23
C LEU A 157 -9.85 0.76 9.36
N ALA A 158 -11.04 0.20 9.17
CA ALA A 158 -12.29 0.93 9.40
C ALA A 158 -12.48 1.33 10.87
N SER A 159 -12.04 0.49 11.82
CA SER A 159 -12.20 0.76 13.26
C SER A 159 -11.32 1.88 13.80
N VAL A 160 -10.27 2.26 13.08
CA VAL A 160 -9.35 3.34 13.49
C VAL A 160 -9.59 4.66 12.76
N GLN A 161 -10.68 4.75 11.99
CA GLN A 161 -11.13 5.99 11.37
C GLN A 161 -11.62 6.98 12.43
N HIS A 162 -11.33 8.25 12.25
CA HIS A 162 -11.91 9.31 13.10
C HIS A 162 -13.39 9.50 12.73
N THR A 163 -14.28 9.09 13.63
CA THR A 163 -15.74 9.10 13.42
C THR A 163 -16.47 10.12 14.26
N ASP A 164 -15.78 10.78 15.22
CA ASP A 164 -16.40 11.80 16.05
C ASP A 164 -16.60 13.07 15.23
N PRO A 165 -17.84 13.57 15.14
CA PRO A 165 -18.05 14.87 14.52
C PRO A 165 -17.28 15.94 15.34
N ALA A 166 -16.61 16.84 14.63
CA ALA A 166 -16.08 18.02 15.30
C ALA A 166 -17.19 18.72 16.11
N PRO A 167 -16.89 19.28 17.30
CA PRO A 167 -17.89 19.93 18.14
C PRO A 167 -18.64 21.06 17.46
N ASP A 168 -18.07 21.59 16.39
CA ASP A 168 -18.71 22.50 15.46
C ASP A 168 -18.29 22.10 14.04
N SER A 169 -19.14 22.31 13.07
CA SER A 169 -18.93 22.03 11.64
C SER A 169 -17.88 22.96 11.00
N SER A 170 -16.78 23.23 11.73
CA SER A 170 -15.71 24.11 11.28
C SER A 170 -14.89 23.46 10.17
N PRO A 171 -14.36 24.21 9.20
CA PRO A 171 -13.33 23.72 8.30
C PRO A 171 -12.14 23.19 9.10
N GLY A 172 -11.82 21.90 8.94
CA GLY A 172 -10.77 21.21 9.72
C GLY A 172 -11.28 20.06 10.59
N SER A 173 -12.56 19.68 10.45
CA SER A 173 -13.12 18.48 11.08
C SER A 173 -12.21 17.26 10.85
N HIS A 174 -11.96 16.48 11.91
CA HIS A 174 -11.22 15.21 11.82
C HIS A 174 -12.11 14.07 11.34
N TYR A 175 -13.42 14.29 11.25
CA TYR A 175 -14.41 13.29 10.86
C TYR A 175 -14.13 12.73 9.46
N GLY A 176 -13.99 11.43 9.38
CA GLY A 176 -13.79 10.70 8.12
C GLY A 176 -12.34 10.43 7.76
N GLY A 177 -11.37 11.11 8.39
CA GLY A 177 -9.94 10.93 8.10
C GLY A 177 -9.27 9.81 8.92
N TRP A 178 -8.05 9.47 8.52
CA TRP A 178 -7.15 8.55 9.22
C TRP A 178 -5.81 9.23 9.50
N GLY A 179 -5.28 9.01 10.71
CA GLY A 179 -3.87 9.22 11.05
C GLY A 179 -3.09 7.90 11.04
N GLY A 180 -1.91 7.88 11.65
CA GLY A 180 -1.10 6.65 11.78
C GLY A 180 -1.79 5.54 12.59
N ASN A 181 -2.68 5.92 13.50
CA ASN A 181 -3.61 5.07 14.28
C ASN A 181 -4.80 5.91 14.74
N ALA A 182 -5.70 5.34 15.56
CA ALA A 182 -6.92 6.01 16.05
C ALA A 182 -6.68 7.27 16.91
N GLU A 183 -5.49 7.43 17.49
CA GLU A 183 -5.15 8.52 18.42
C GLU A 183 -4.41 9.67 17.73
N ILE A 184 -4.01 9.47 16.47
CA ILE A 184 -3.19 10.41 15.71
C ILE A 184 -4.05 11.19 14.73
N GLU A 185 -3.87 12.52 14.76
CA GLU A 185 -4.53 13.44 13.84
C GLU A 185 -4.51 12.93 12.39
N PRO A 186 -5.64 13.01 11.67
CA PRO A 186 -5.70 12.59 10.28
C PRO A 186 -4.72 13.34 9.38
N SER A 187 -4.10 12.60 8.49
CA SER A 187 -3.29 13.15 7.41
C SER A 187 -3.89 12.84 6.06
N VAL A 188 -3.45 13.57 5.05
CA VAL A 188 -3.86 13.33 3.66
C VAL A 188 -3.35 11.99 3.18
N GLU A 189 -2.11 11.63 3.53
CA GLU A 189 -1.44 10.43 3.09
C GLU A 189 -2.12 9.17 3.64
N GLU A 190 -2.31 9.08 4.95
CA GLU A 190 -2.95 7.92 5.57
C GLU A 190 -4.42 7.81 5.17
N THR A 191 -5.13 8.95 5.10
CA THR A 191 -6.53 8.96 4.67
C THR A 191 -6.68 8.46 3.24
N ALA A 192 -5.87 8.95 2.31
CA ALA A 192 -5.95 8.55 0.90
C ALA A 192 -5.65 7.04 0.72
N LEU A 193 -4.63 6.53 1.41
CA LEU A 193 -4.28 5.11 1.36
C LEU A 193 -5.38 4.22 1.95
N ALA A 194 -6.00 4.63 3.06
CA ALA A 194 -7.11 3.90 3.67
C ALA A 194 -8.35 3.90 2.77
N VAL A 195 -8.72 5.05 2.21
CA VAL A 195 -9.84 5.19 1.27
C VAL A 195 -9.65 4.28 0.06
N GLU A 196 -8.47 4.31 -0.59
CA GLU A 196 -8.21 3.54 -1.80
C GLU A 196 -8.50 2.04 -1.64
N VAL A 197 -8.19 1.48 -0.47
CA VAL A 197 -8.41 0.06 -0.23
C VAL A 197 -9.79 -0.27 0.36
N LEU A 198 -10.37 0.60 1.20
CA LEU A 198 -11.68 0.35 1.79
C LEU A 198 -12.83 0.47 0.79
N LEU A 199 -12.64 1.19 -0.31
CA LEU A 199 -13.57 1.23 -1.44
C LEU A 199 -13.87 -0.15 -2.04
N GLU A 200 -12.97 -1.11 -1.88
CA GLU A 200 -13.11 -2.48 -2.38
C GLU A 200 -14.01 -3.37 -1.51
N PHE A 201 -14.38 -2.91 -0.32
CA PHE A 201 -15.15 -3.68 0.65
C PHE A 201 -16.54 -3.06 0.85
N ASP A 202 -17.58 -3.73 0.37
CA ASP A 202 -18.97 -3.25 0.50
C ASP A 202 -19.34 -2.91 1.95
N SER A 203 -18.88 -3.72 2.91
CA SER A 203 -19.13 -3.51 4.34
C SER A 203 -18.54 -2.23 4.91
N TYR A 204 -17.52 -1.66 4.25
CA TYR A 204 -16.82 -0.45 4.71
C TYR A 204 -16.93 0.70 3.71
N ARG A 205 -17.86 0.60 2.75
CA ARG A 205 -18.06 1.64 1.73
C ARG A 205 -18.43 2.99 2.34
N LYS A 206 -19.21 2.99 3.42
CA LYS A 206 -19.53 4.22 4.16
C LYS A 206 -18.27 4.87 4.72
N ASN A 207 -17.38 4.10 5.34
CA ASN A 207 -16.10 4.60 5.85
C ASN A 207 -15.27 5.25 4.74
N ALA A 208 -15.20 4.58 3.58
CA ALA A 208 -14.49 5.10 2.43
C ALA A 208 -15.09 6.43 1.91
N PHE A 209 -16.42 6.53 1.84
CA PHE A 209 -17.09 7.78 1.42
C PHE A 209 -16.90 8.93 2.41
N ASP A 210 -16.92 8.66 3.71
CA ASP A 210 -16.59 9.69 4.72
C ASP A 210 -15.16 10.20 4.52
N GLY A 211 -14.21 9.30 4.23
CA GLY A 211 -12.82 9.67 3.90
C GLY A 211 -12.67 10.42 2.58
N ILE A 212 -13.44 10.06 1.56
CA ILE A 212 -13.49 10.81 0.29
C ILE A 212 -13.96 12.23 0.54
N SER A 213 -15.03 12.42 1.33
CA SER A 213 -15.53 13.76 1.68
C SER A 213 -14.45 14.58 2.38
N TRP A 214 -13.75 13.98 3.34
CA TRP A 214 -12.64 14.61 4.03
C TRP A 214 -11.50 15.02 3.05
N LEU A 215 -11.12 14.15 2.11
CA LEU A 215 -10.11 14.47 1.09
C LEU A 215 -10.57 15.58 0.14
N ILE A 216 -11.85 15.60 -0.25
CA ILE A 216 -12.42 16.65 -1.09
C ILE A 216 -12.33 18.01 -0.37
N ASP A 217 -12.65 18.06 0.92
CA ASP A 217 -12.53 19.27 1.73
C ASP A 217 -11.08 19.79 1.72
N LYS A 218 -10.08 18.88 1.86
CA LYS A 218 -8.65 19.23 1.77
C LYS A 218 -8.24 19.75 0.38
N VAL A 219 -8.85 19.22 -0.69
CA VAL A 219 -8.61 19.71 -2.04
C VAL A 219 -9.22 21.10 -2.21
N VAL A 220 -10.44 21.32 -1.73
CA VAL A 220 -11.18 22.59 -1.88
C VAL A 220 -10.53 23.72 -1.09
N ASP A 221 -10.05 23.46 0.12
CA ASP A 221 -9.38 24.46 0.96
C ASP A 221 -7.88 24.64 0.64
N GLY A 222 -7.32 23.80 -0.25
CA GLY A 222 -5.93 23.85 -0.69
C GLY A 222 -4.94 23.18 0.25
N SER A 223 -5.39 22.62 1.39
CA SER A 223 -4.50 21.96 2.36
C SER A 223 -4.04 20.57 1.93
N VAL A 224 -4.60 20.02 0.84
CA VAL A 224 -4.18 18.73 0.27
C VAL A 224 -2.69 18.65 -0.07
N SER A 225 -2.02 19.78 -0.31
CA SER A 225 -0.60 19.85 -0.65
C SER A 225 0.33 19.93 0.57
N VAL A 226 -0.22 19.93 1.78
CA VAL A 226 0.59 19.98 3.02
C VAL A 226 1.00 18.57 3.39
N PRO A 227 2.29 18.20 3.25
CA PRO A 227 2.74 16.85 3.54
C PRO A 227 2.85 16.61 5.05
N THR A 228 2.59 15.39 5.45
CA THR A 228 2.83 14.93 6.82
C THR A 228 4.26 14.41 6.94
N PRO A 229 4.94 14.62 8.08
CA PRO A 229 6.25 14.03 8.28
C PRO A 229 6.15 12.51 8.36
N ILE A 230 6.80 11.86 7.40
CA ILE A 230 6.99 10.41 7.36
C ILE A 230 8.49 10.13 7.26
N GLY A 231 8.90 8.92 7.40
CA GLY A 231 10.31 8.60 7.23
C GLY A 231 10.75 7.34 7.97
N PHE A 232 12.03 7.27 8.22
CA PHE A 232 12.66 6.08 8.79
C PHE A 232 12.48 6.07 10.32
N TYR A 233 11.34 5.60 10.80
CA TYR A 233 11.02 5.65 12.23
C TYR A 233 12.04 4.92 13.11
N PHE A 234 12.66 3.83 12.61
CA PHE A 234 13.70 3.11 13.34
C PHE A 234 14.99 3.94 13.56
N ALA A 235 15.23 4.99 12.74
CA ALA A 235 16.35 5.91 12.86
C ALA A 235 15.90 7.31 13.30
N ARG A 236 14.58 7.54 13.45
CA ARG A 236 13.96 8.84 13.73
C ARG A 236 14.41 9.94 12.79
N LEU A 237 14.52 9.59 11.50
CA LEU A 237 14.84 10.49 10.41
C LEU A 237 13.55 10.89 9.70
N TRP A 238 12.91 11.94 10.19
CA TRP A 238 11.66 12.45 9.67
C TRP A 238 11.91 13.42 8.52
N TYR A 239 11.15 13.27 7.45
CA TYR A 239 11.19 14.15 6.28
C TYR A 239 9.79 14.37 5.72
N PHE A 240 9.66 15.38 4.85
CA PHE A 240 8.41 15.73 4.20
C PHE A 240 8.55 15.43 2.70
N GLU A 241 7.68 14.59 2.17
CA GLU A 241 7.63 14.30 0.74
C GLU A 241 6.43 15.03 0.11
N GLY A 242 6.69 16.16 -0.50
CA GLY A 242 5.65 17.07 -1.01
C GLY A 242 4.74 16.49 -2.09
N LEU A 243 5.15 15.38 -2.75
CA LEU A 243 4.33 14.73 -3.77
C LEU A 243 3.41 13.65 -3.20
N TYR A 244 3.71 13.07 -2.06
CA TYR A 244 2.93 11.95 -1.51
C TYR A 244 1.46 12.29 -1.27
N PRO A 245 1.10 13.40 -0.61
CA PRO A 245 -0.31 13.74 -0.41
C PRO A 245 -1.06 13.89 -1.74
N LEU A 246 -0.42 14.46 -2.76
CA LEU A 246 -1.04 14.63 -4.08
C LEU A 246 -1.20 13.30 -4.82
N ILE A 247 -0.15 12.47 -4.87
CA ILE A 247 -0.17 11.19 -5.57
C ILE A 247 -1.19 10.24 -4.95
N PHE A 248 -1.21 10.13 -3.62
CA PHE A 248 -2.14 9.25 -2.92
C PHE A 248 -3.58 9.73 -3.04
N THR A 249 -3.83 11.05 -2.94
CA THR A 249 -5.16 11.60 -3.14
C THR A 249 -5.68 11.36 -4.56
N VAL A 250 -4.86 11.59 -5.59
CA VAL A 250 -5.24 11.32 -6.99
C VAL A 250 -5.56 9.83 -7.18
N SER A 251 -4.76 8.92 -6.60
CA SER A 251 -5.02 7.48 -6.69
C SER A 251 -6.36 7.10 -6.05
N ALA A 252 -6.61 7.59 -4.82
CA ALA A 252 -7.84 7.30 -4.09
C ALA A 252 -9.10 7.84 -4.79
N LEU A 253 -9.07 9.12 -5.23
CA LEU A 253 -10.21 9.73 -5.90
C LEU A 253 -10.46 9.13 -7.29
N ARG A 254 -9.41 8.80 -8.04
CA ARG A 254 -9.55 8.07 -9.30
C ARG A 254 -10.23 6.72 -9.07
N ARG A 255 -9.81 5.97 -8.05
CA ARG A 255 -10.42 4.69 -7.71
C ARG A 255 -11.89 4.82 -7.35
N ALA A 256 -12.26 5.87 -6.62
CA ALA A 256 -13.65 6.17 -6.29
C ALA A 256 -14.50 6.40 -7.56
N VAL A 257 -13.98 7.14 -8.53
CA VAL A 257 -14.65 7.37 -9.83
C VAL A 257 -14.83 6.04 -10.58
N GLU A 258 -13.78 5.23 -10.71
CA GLU A 258 -13.83 3.93 -11.41
C GLU A 258 -14.91 2.99 -10.82
N ILE A 259 -15.02 2.94 -9.50
CA ILE A 259 -16.03 2.12 -8.81
C ILE A 259 -17.43 2.68 -9.02
N SER A 260 -17.61 4.01 -8.99
CA SER A 260 -18.92 4.64 -9.21
C SER A 260 -19.42 4.44 -10.65
N GLU A 261 -18.53 4.47 -11.62
CA GLU A 261 -18.86 4.21 -13.02
C GLU A 261 -19.19 2.73 -13.29
N SER A 262 -18.56 1.83 -12.55
CA SER A 262 -18.80 0.39 -12.68
C SER A 262 -20.09 -0.09 -12.03
N ASN A 263 -20.62 0.68 -11.09
CA ASN A 263 -21.88 0.40 -10.37
C ASN A 263 -22.80 1.65 -10.41
N PRO A 264 -23.34 2.01 -11.57
CA PRO A 264 -24.29 3.12 -11.62
C PRO A 264 -25.52 2.79 -10.77
N ALA A 265 -25.91 3.74 -9.91
CA ALA A 265 -27.03 3.62 -8.98
C ALA A 265 -28.40 3.40 -9.69
#